data_7604887259924acdbefb1a74d92b3d41
#
_entry.id   7604887259924acdbefb1a74d92b3d41
#
_cell.length_a   1.000
_cell.length_b   1.000
_cell.length_c   1.000
_cell.angle_alpha   90.00
_cell.angle_beta   90.00
_cell.angle_gamma   90.00
#
_symmetry.space_group_name_H-M   'P 1'
#
loop_
_entity.id
_entity.type
_entity.pdbx_description
1 polymer ?
#
loop_
_entity_poly.entity_id
_entity_poly.type
_entity_poly.pdbx_seq_one_letter_code
_entity_poly.pdbx_strand_id
1 'polypeptide(L)'
;VDGYRHAPPGLIASGITTWRKQFLLFIRPCYALRWDSGERATMHEKRYRITLLFNANKVYDRQVVEGVGEYLQASQTDWDIFIEEDFRCRIDNIREWLGDGVIADYDDSSIEQLLANVEVPIVGVGGSYHRQQDYPPVHYIATDNAALVESAFLHLKEKGINRFAFYGLPASSGKRWAQEREHAFRQLVQRERYQGVVYQGMNTAPENWQHAQNRLADWLQTLPQQTGIIAVTDARARHLLQACEYLKIPVPEKLSVIGIDNEELTRYLSRVALSSVAQGTRQMGYQAAKLLHRLLDKQPLPLQRILVPPMKVIARRSTDFRSLRDPAVIQAMHYIRFNACKGIKVEQVLDAIGLSRSNLEKRFRDETGDTIHAMIHREKLEKARELLASSSLNINEISQMCGYPSLQYFYSVFKKSYASTPKEYRQHHGESLM
;
A
#
# COMPACT_ATOMS: atom_id res chain seq x y z
N VAL A 1 -32.48 -20.92 46.47
CA VAL A 1 -32.02 -21.82 47.56
C VAL A 1 -30.51 -21.76 47.52
N ASP A 2 -29.94 -20.98 48.45
CA ASP A 2 -28.64 -21.11 49.11
C ASP A 2 -27.36 -21.21 48.24
N GLY A 3 -26.36 -20.46 48.38
CA GLY A 3 -25.81 -19.59 49.45
C GLY A 3 -24.35 -19.37 49.11
N TYR A 4 -23.95 -18.13 48.86
CA TYR A 4 -22.53 -17.75 48.84
C TYR A 4 -22.23 -16.78 49.96
N ARG A 5 -21.48 -17.29 50.94
CA ARG A 5 -20.99 -16.52 52.10
C ARG A 5 -19.85 -15.60 51.69
N HIS A 6 -19.90 -14.40 52.23
CA HIS A 6 -18.88 -13.38 52.21
C HIS A 6 -17.53 -13.84 52.77
N ALA A 7 -16.43 -13.48 52.06
CA ALA A 7 -15.08 -13.44 52.63
C ALA A 7 -14.63 -11.97 52.76
N PRO A 8 -13.88 -11.60 53.81
CA PRO A 8 -13.61 -10.20 54.16
C PRO A 8 -12.51 -9.57 53.32
N PRO A 9 -12.48 -8.23 53.18
CA PRO A 9 -11.45 -7.50 52.46
C PRO A 9 -10.23 -7.25 53.38
N GLY A 10 -9.09 -7.69 52.97
CA GLY A 10 -7.83 -7.31 53.64
C GLY A 10 -6.69 -8.23 53.26
N LEU A 11 -5.71 -7.66 52.52
CA LEU A 11 -4.36 -8.17 52.20
C LEU A 11 -4.07 -8.35 50.71
N ILE A 12 -4.12 -7.25 49.94
CA ILE A 12 -3.28 -7.13 48.71
C ILE A 12 -2.81 -5.68 48.62
N ALA A 13 -1.86 -5.28 49.41
CA ALA A 13 -1.18 -4.00 49.30
C ALA A 13 0.24 -4.04 49.90
N SER A 14 1.08 -5.01 49.47
CA SER A 14 2.50 -5.00 49.85
C SER A 14 3.45 -5.70 48.85
N GLY A 15 2.96 -6.15 47.66
CA GLY A 15 3.76 -6.90 46.70
C GLY A 15 4.28 -6.08 45.50
N ILE A 16 3.78 -4.88 45.25
CA ILE A 16 4.08 -4.14 43.98
C ILE A 16 5.25 -3.14 44.14
N THR A 17 5.65 -2.81 45.34
CA THR A 17 6.72 -1.83 45.58
C THR A 17 8.14 -2.40 45.59
N THR A 18 8.30 -3.72 45.63
CA THR A 18 9.63 -4.34 45.74
C THR A 18 10.24 -4.69 44.37
N TRP A 19 9.43 -4.84 43.32
CA TRP A 19 9.92 -5.16 41.96
C TRP A 19 10.44 -3.92 41.19
N ARG A 20 10.00 -2.72 41.56
CA ARG A 20 10.47 -1.48 40.93
C ARG A 20 11.87 -1.05 41.36
N LYS A 21 12.39 -1.54 42.48
CA LYS A 21 13.74 -1.19 42.98
C LYS A 21 14.84 -2.16 42.55
N GLN A 22 14.50 -3.38 42.13
CA GLN A 22 15.51 -4.33 41.65
C GLN A 22 15.79 -4.26 40.16
N PHE A 23 14.90 -3.67 39.35
CA PHE A 23 15.14 -3.47 37.91
C PHE A 23 15.99 -2.22 37.58
N LEU A 24 16.10 -1.27 38.50
CA LEU A 24 16.94 -0.06 38.36
C LEU A 24 18.42 -0.26 38.72
N LEU A 25 18.80 -1.47 39.17
CA LEU A 25 20.19 -1.76 39.55
C LEU A 25 20.98 -2.53 38.50
N PHE A 26 20.39 -2.91 37.37
CA PHE A 26 21.08 -3.65 36.30
C PHE A 26 21.41 -2.83 35.03
N ILE A 27 21.07 -1.52 35.00
CA ILE A 27 21.54 -0.64 33.94
C ILE A 27 22.52 0.37 34.56
N ARG A 28 23.68 -0.11 35.02
CA ARG A 28 24.87 0.74 35.17
C ARG A 28 25.62 0.69 33.85
N PRO A 29 26.12 1.84 33.34
CA PRO A 29 26.92 1.86 32.12
C PRO A 29 28.19 1.02 32.36
N CYS A 30 28.40 0.02 31.55
CA CYS A 30 29.67 -0.69 31.42
C CYS A 30 30.72 0.23 30.76
N TYR A 31 31.15 1.25 31.51
CA TYR A 31 32.32 2.00 31.18
C TYR A 31 33.15 2.21 32.46
N ALA A 32 34.01 1.26 32.78
CA ALA A 32 35.27 1.36 33.46
C ALA A 32 35.77 -0.02 33.87
N LEU A 33 36.24 -0.82 32.93
CA LEU A 33 37.28 -1.78 33.22
C LEU A 33 38.54 -1.29 32.52
N ARG A 34 39.37 -0.58 33.32
CA ARG A 34 40.74 -0.24 33.02
C ARG A 34 41.51 -1.57 33.03
N TRP A 35 41.85 -2.08 31.87
CA TRP A 35 42.90 -3.08 31.72
C TRP A 35 44.17 -2.34 31.27
N ASP A 36 45.08 -2.22 32.19
CA ASP A 36 46.44 -1.76 31.93
C ASP A 36 47.29 -3.01 31.57
N SER A 37 47.54 -3.20 30.30
CA SER A 37 48.71 -3.96 29.81
C SER A 37 48.83 -3.71 28.30
N GLY A 38 49.96 -3.15 27.89
CA GLY A 38 50.30 -2.70 26.57
C GLY A 38 50.07 -3.73 25.48
N GLU A 39 49.04 -3.49 24.66
CA GLU A 39 48.93 -4.01 23.31
C GLU A 39 48.09 -3.00 22.47
N ARG A 40 48.55 -2.77 21.28
CA ARG A 40 48.11 -1.87 20.23
C ARG A 40 46.65 -1.40 20.36
N ALA A 41 46.45 -0.10 20.53
CA ALA A 41 45.14 0.54 20.38
C ALA A 41 44.59 0.24 18.98
N THR A 42 43.75 -0.82 18.87
CA THR A 42 42.78 -0.90 17.79
C THR A 42 41.85 0.29 18.01
N MET A 43 41.88 1.26 17.10
CA MET A 43 40.85 2.27 17.03
C MET A 43 39.51 1.53 16.97
N HIS A 44 38.80 1.42 18.11
CA HIS A 44 37.39 1.04 18.07
C HIS A 44 36.68 2.09 17.23
N GLU A 45 36.31 1.75 16.01
CA GLU A 45 35.43 2.58 15.22
C GLU A 45 34.24 2.94 16.09
N LYS A 46 33.95 4.23 16.21
CA LYS A 46 32.87 4.73 17.04
C LYS A 46 31.56 4.19 16.49
N ARG A 47 30.90 3.28 17.20
CA ARG A 47 29.59 2.77 16.86
C ARG A 47 28.56 3.85 17.13
N TYR A 48 27.88 4.32 16.07
CA TYR A 48 26.84 5.35 16.19
C TYR A 48 25.51 4.72 16.60
N ARG A 49 24.81 5.34 17.53
CA ARG A 49 23.45 4.99 17.89
C ARG A 49 22.48 5.83 17.09
N ILE A 50 21.62 5.18 16.31
CA ILE A 50 20.66 5.84 15.40
C ILE A 50 19.24 5.50 15.82
N THR A 51 18.42 6.54 15.97
CA THR A 51 17.00 6.37 16.30
C THR A 51 16.15 6.49 15.05
N LEU A 52 15.25 5.51 14.85
CA LEU A 52 14.25 5.50 13.78
C LEU A 52 12.87 5.78 14.35
N LEU A 53 12.27 6.92 13.96
CA LEU A 53 10.94 7.36 14.41
C LEU A 53 9.91 7.14 13.32
N PHE A 54 9.39 5.92 13.22
CA PHE A 54 8.42 5.48 12.23
C PHE A 54 7.33 4.64 12.89
N ASN A 55 6.15 4.59 12.24
CA ASN A 55 5.04 3.76 12.66
C ASN A 55 4.90 2.57 11.72
N ALA A 56 5.40 1.40 12.11
CA ALA A 56 5.38 0.21 11.26
C ALA A 56 3.97 -0.39 11.00
N ASN A 57 2.90 0.19 11.55
CA ASN A 57 1.54 -0.12 11.11
C ASN A 57 1.24 0.49 9.71
N LYS A 58 2.06 1.44 9.26
CA LYS A 58 2.00 1.99 7.90
C LYS A 58 2.96 1.23 6.99
N VAL A 59 2.48 0.76 5.84
CA VAL A 59 3.32 0.10 4.82
C VAL A 59 4.44 1.02 4.35
N TYR A 60 4.12 2.30 4.15
CA TYR A 60 5.08 3.33 3.78
C TYR A 60 6.29 3.37 4.74
N ASP A 61 6.03 3.48 6.04
CA ASP A 61 7.05 3.58 7.07
C ASP A 61 7.92 2.30 7.13
N ARG A 62 7.29 1.11 7.05
CA ARG A 62 8.03 -0.16 7.00
C ARG A 62 9.01 -0.22 5.83
N GLN A 63 8.56 0.17 4.64
CA GLN A 63 9.41 0.16 3.45
C GLN A 63 10.56 1.18 3.55
N VAL A 64 10.35 2.32 4.20
CA VAL A 64 11.43 3.26 4.49
C VAL A 64 12.45 2.63 5.43
N VAL A 65 12.01 1.99 6.51
CA VAL A 65 12.92 1.28 7.45
C VAL A 65 13.66 0.13 6.76
N GLU A 66 12.99 -0.62 5.88
CA GLU A 66 13.64 -1.64 5.05
C GLU A 66 14.76 -1.03 4.18
N GLY A 67 14.53 0.13 3.57
CA GLY A 67 15.55 0.83 2.80
C GLY A 67 16.73 1.31 3.64
N VAL A 68 16.51 1.72 4.89
CA VAL A 68 17.60 1.99 5.85
C VAL A 68 18.41 0.72 6.06
N GLY A 69 17.76 -0.43 6.29
CA GLY A 69 18.42 -1.72 6.45
C GLY A 69 19.23 -2.13 5.21
N GLU A 70 18.72 -1.90 4.00
CA GLU A 70 19.43 -2.14 2.75
C GLU A 70 20.73 -1.31 2.66
N TYR A 71 20.69 -0.05 3.11
CA TYR A 71 21.90 0.79 3.17
C TYR A 71 22.92 0.24 4.16
N LEU A 72 22.51 -0.17 5.37
CA LEU A 72 23.40 -0.73 6.38
C LEU A 72 24.13 -1.98 5.87
N GLN A 73 23.39 -2.87 5.21
CA GLN A 73 23.97 -4.08 4.63
C GLN A 73 24.95 -3.76 3.49
N ALA A 74 24.60 -2.81 2.61
CA ALA A 74 25.41 -2.45 1.46
C ALA A 74 26.70 -1.69 1.87
N SER A 75 26.63 -0.86 2.91
CA SER A 75 27.76 -0.03 3.39
C SER A 75 28.61 -0.74 4.44
N GLN A 76 28.17 -1.88 4.96
CA GLN A 76 28.78 -2.59 6.09
C GLN A 76 28.93 -1.70 7.34
N THR A 77 28.03 -0.72 7.50
CA THR A 77 28.04 0.25 8.58
C THR A 77 27.55 -0.41 9.87
N ASP A 78 28.33 -0.31 10.93
CA ASP A 78 27.98 -0.85 12.24
C ASP A 78 27.27 0.21 13.11
N TRP A 79 25.99 0.44 12.83
CA TRP A 79 25.14 1.30 13.64
C TRP A 79 24.37 0.49 14.69
N ASP A 80 24.18 1.07 15.86
CA ASP A 80 23.25 0.58 16.87
C ASP A 80 21.88 1.24 16.62
N ILE A 81 20.95 0.45 16.05
CA ILE A 81 19.64 0.96 15.65
C ILE A 81 18.65 0.84 16.80
N PHE A 82 18.12 1.99 17.24
CA PHE A 82 16.99 2.03 18.14
C PHE A 82 15.68 2.20 17.35
N ILE A 83 14.80 1.22 17.49
CA ILE A 83 13.42 1.23 17.04
C ILE A 83 12.57 0.53 18.11
N GLU A 84 11.40 1.07 18.45
CA GLU A 84 10.55 0.44 19.46
C GLU A 84 10.05 -0.95 19.05
N GLU A 85 9.94 -1.88 20.02
CA GLU A 85 9.58 -3.27 19.77
C GLU A 85 8.21 -3.45 19.12
N ASP A 86 7.20 -2.65 19.53
CA ASP A 86 5.87 -2.66 18.92
C ASP A 86 5.78 -1.73 17.70
N PHE A 87 6.90 -1.20 17.27
CA PHE A 87 7.03 -0.28 16.13
C PHE A 87 6.05 0.91 16.17
N ARG A 88 5.62 1.30 17.36
CA ARG A 88 4.85 2.53 17.56
C ARG A 88 5.80 3.62 18.01
N CYS A 89 5.78 4.73 17.29
CA CYS A 89 6.52 5.89 17.76
C CYS A 89 5.85 6.44 19.01
N ARG A 90 6.43 6.15 20.18
CA ARG A 90 6.04 6.75 21.45
C ARG A 90 6.88 7.97 21.69
N ILE A 91 6.19 9.10 21.86
CA ILE A 91 6.83 10.39 21.99
C ILE A 91 7.33 10.64 23.43
N ASP A 92 6.74 9.91 24.40
CA ASP A 92 7.09 10.07 25.80
C ASP A 92 8.51 9.61 26.09
N ASN A 93 9.35 10.52 26.62
CA ASN A 93 10.74 10.31 27.00
C ASN A 93 11.75 10.05 25.87
N ILE A 94 11.37 10.23 24.60
CA ILE A 94 12.24 9.94 23.45
C ILE A 94 13.50 10.79 23.43
N ARG A 95 13.47 12.00 24.02
CA ARG A 95 14.64 12.89 24.11
C ARG A 95 15.82 12.27 24.84
N GLU A 96 15.58 11.33 25.74
CA GLU A 96 16.61 10.61 26.48
C GLU A 96 17.31 9.54 25.61
N TRP A 97 16.73 9.18 24.44
CA TRP A 97 17.13 8.05 23.62
C TRP A 97 17.57 8.41 22.20
N LEU A 98 17.65 9.68 21.84
CA LEU A 98 17.93 10.12 20.45
C LEU A 98 19.28 9.67 19.89
N GLY A 99 20.21 9.24 20.71
CA GLY A 99 21.51 8.74 20.26
C GLY A 99 22.36 9.79 19.57
N ASP A 100 23.08 9.38 18.51
CA ASP A 100 23.97 10.23 17.73
C ASP A 100 23.29 10.83 16.47
N GLY A 101 22.14 10.28 16.05
CA GLY A 101 21.40 10.77 14.89
C GLY A 101 20.00 10.17 14.76
N VAL A 102 19.14 10.82 13.98
CA VAL A 102 17.72 10.48 13.85
C VAL A 102 17.29 10.43 12.39
N ILE A 103 16.49 9.42 12.02
CA ILE A 103 15.69 9.38 10.79
C ILE A 103 14.22 9.28 11.21
N ALA A 104 13.35 10.17 10.70
CA ALA A 104 12.00 10.31 11.22
C ALA A 104 10.95 10.62 10.17
N ASP A 105 9.70 10.10 10.40
CA ASP A 105 8.51 10.44 9.59
C ASP A 105 8.01 11.86 9.93
N TYR A 106 8.28 12.80 9.06
CA TYR A 106 7.87 14.20 9.17
C TYR A 106 6.45 14.47 8.61
N ASP A 107 5.75 13.46 8.12
CA ASP A 107 4.31 13.55 7.86
C ASP A 107 3.48 13.41 9.15
N ASP A 108 4.15 13.08 10.27
CA ASP A 108 3.60 13.16 11.62
C ASP A 108 4.05 14.46 12.30
N SER A 109 3.12 15.41 12.43
CA SER A 109 3.41 16.72 13.03
C SER A 109 3.86 16.66 14.49
N SER A 110 3.53 15.60 15.22
CA SER A 110 3.98 15.39 16.60
C SER A 110 5.48 15.07 16.67
N ILE A 111 6.00 14.34 15.69
CA ILE A 111 7.43 14.05 15.55
C ILE A 111 8.20 15.32 15.18
N GLU A 112 7.70 16.10 14.23
CA GLU A 112 8.29 17.36 13.84
C GLU A 112 8.42 18.32 15.03
N GLN A 113 7.37 18.48 15.82
CA GLN A 113 7.38 19.32 17.03
C GLN A 113 8.36 18.80 18.10
N LEU A 114 8.43 17.48 18.27
CA LEU A 114 9.35 16.85 19.21
C LEU A 114 10.82 17.15 18.87
N LEU A 115 11.15 17.08 17.60
CA LEU A 115 12.52 17.22 17.10
C LEU A 115 12.95 18.69 16.85
N ALA A 116 12.04 19.66 17.02
CA ALA A 116 12.30 21.07 16.70
C ALA A 116 13.51 21.69 17.41
N ASN A 117 13.89 21.19 18.61
CA ASN A 117 14.96 21.72 19.44
C ASN A 117 16.05 20.66 19.76
N VAL A 118 16.24 19.73 18.86
CA VAL A 118 17.21 18.63 19.02
C VAL A 118 18.51 18.99 18.28
N GLU A 119 19.67 18.81 18.96
CA GLU A 119 20.96 19.18 18.41
C GLU A 119 21.64 18.09 17.57
N VAL A 120 21.17 16.83 17.65
CA VAL A 120 21.76 15.75 16.84
C VAL A 120 21.35 15.87 15.37
N PRO A 121 22.14 15.35 14.43
CA PRO A 121 21.79 15.30 13.03
C PRO A 121 20.45 14.60 12.79
N ILE A 122 19.57 15.26 12.04
CA ILE A 122 18.24 14.73 11.70
C ILE A 122 18.09 14.67 10.18
N VAL A 123 17.55 13.55 9.71
CA VAL A 123 17.03 13.41 8.34
C VAL A 123 15.53 13.15 8.41
N GLY A 124 14.74 14.12 7.97
CA GLY A 124 13.29 13.98 7.83
C GLY A 124 12.92 13.18 6.57
N VAL A 125 11.89 12.36 6.67
CA VAL A 125 11.32 11.61 5.56
C VAL A 125 9.82 11.89 5.52
N GLY A 126 9.25 12.06 4.32
CA GLY A 126 7.81 12.30 4.19
C GLY A 126 7.41 12.70 2.78
N GLY A 127 6.20 13.24 2.62
CA GLY A 127 5.71 13.75 1.36
C GLY A 127 6.35 15.08 0.96
N SER A 128 6.40 15.36 -0.34
CA SER A 128 6.86 16.64 -0.87
C SER A 128 5.97 17.81 -0.43
N TYR A 129 6.52 18.99 -0.44
CA TYR A 129 5.81 20.25 -0.22
C TYR A 129 5.68 21.00 -1.55
N HIS A 130 4.57 21.67 -1.73
CA HIS A 130 4.33 22.46 -2.94
C HIS A 130 5.35 23.61 -3.10
N ARG A 131 5.69 24.29 -2.00
CA ARG A 131 6.65 25.39 -2.02
C ARG A 131 7.90 25.02 -1.25
N GLN A 132 9.05 25.43 -1.77
CA GLN A 132 10.37 25.17 -1.16
C GLN A 132 10.50 25.75 0.25
N GLN A 133 9.86 26.85 0.53
CA GLN A 133 9.90 27.52 1.83
C GLN A 133 9.11 26.79 2.93
N ASP A 134 8.21 25.90 2.55
CA ASP A 134 7.36 25.17 3.49
C ASP A 134 8.04 23.91 4.05
N TYR A 135 9.20 23.53 3.48
CA TYR A 135 9.97 22.40 4.01
C TYR A 135 10.55 22.70 5.38
N PRO A 136 10.60 21.72 6.30
CA PRO A 136 11.25 21.87 7.59
C PRO A 136 12.75 22.19 7.42
N PRO A 137 13.38 22.85 8.40
CA PRO A 137 14.79 23.28 8.34
C PRO A 137 15.76 22.11 8.66
N VAL A 138 15.44 20.90 8.19
CA VAL A 138 16.27 19.69 8.32
C VAL A 138 16.57 19.12 6.94
N HIS A 139 17.59 18.26 6.86
CA HIS A 139 17.79 17.46 5.65
C HIS A 139 16.55 16.58 5.41
N TYR A 140 16.06 16.54 4.17
CA TYR A 140 14.74 15.96 3.90
C TYR A 140 14.73 15.09 2.64
N ILE A 141 14.19 13.89 2.78
CA ILE A 141 13.94 12.98 1.67
C ILE A 141 12.42 12.92 1.43
N ALA A 142 11.98 13.35 0.27
CA ALA A 142 10.57 13.51 -0.01
C ALA A 142 10.07 12.55 -1.09
N THR A 143 8.91 11.95 -0.87
CA THR A 143 8.10 11.36 -1.94
C THR A 143 7.60 12.47 -2.87
N ASP A 144 7.80 12.31 -4.18
CA ASP A 144 7.24 13.22 -5.18
C ASP A 144 5.73 12.93 -5.39
N ASN A 145 4.88 13.62 -4.62
CA ASN A 145 3.43 13.45 -4.68
C ASN A 145 2.83 13.85 -6.03
N ALA A 146 3.42 14.85 -6.70
CA ALA A 146 2.95 15.29 -8.02
C ALA A 146 3.23 14.22 -9.06
N ALA A 147 4.44 13.66 -9.08
CA ALA A 147 4.82 12.59 -10.01
C ALA A 147 4.03 11.29 -9.76
N LEU A 148 3.64 10.98 -8.51
CA LEU A 148 2.77 9.84 -8.21
C LEU A 148 1.41 9.98 -8.89
N VAL A 149 0.78 11.14 -8.76
CA VAL A 149 -0.53 11.43 -9.36
C VAL A 149 -0.43 11.48 -10.88
N GLU A 150 0.63 12.10 -11.41
CA GLU A 150 0.88 12.14 -12.86
C GLU A 150 1.07 10.74 -13.45
N SER A 151 1.80 9.85 -12.77
CA SER A 151 1.95 8.45 -13.20
C SER A 151 0.62 7.70 -13.25
N ALA A 152 -0.24 7.89 -12.26
CA ALA A 152 -1.59 7.32 -12.24
C ALA A 152 -2.46 7.88 -13.38
N PHE A 153 -2.42 9.18 -13.58
CA PHE A 153 -3.16 9.88 -14.64
C PHE A 153 -2.73 9.41 -16.03
N LEU A 154 -1.43 9.38 -16.31
CA LEU A 154 -0.89 8.96 -17.60
C LEU A 154 -1.27 7.51 -17.90
N HIS A 155 -1.19 6.62 -16.91
CA HIS A 155 -1.62 5.23 -17.06
C HIS A 155 -3.09 5.13 -17.47
N LEU A 156 -3.99 5.88 -16.84
CA LEU A 156 -5.41 5.89 -17.22
C LEU A 156 -5.62 6.51 -18.61
N LYS A 157 -4.91 7.58 -18.93
CA LYS A 157 -4.95 8.24 -20.25
C LYS A 157 -4.50 7.29 -21.37
N GLU A 158 -3.42 6.52 -21.16
CA GLU A 158 -2.93 5.52 -22.11
C GLU A 158 -3.95 4.39 -22.35
N LYS A 159 -4.82 4.11 -21.38
CA LYS A 159 -5.94 3.18 -21.53
C LYS A 159 -7.14 3.79 -22.27
N GLY A 160 -7.06 5.03 -22.73
CA GLY A 160 -8.13 5.72 -23.45
C GLY A 160 -9.18 6.41 -22.57
N ILE A 161 -8.92 6.52 -21.28
CA ILE A 161 -9.78 7.26 -20.35
C ILE A 161 -9.63 8.77 -20.62
N ASN A 162 -10.75 9.45 -20.67
CA ASN A 162 -10.82 10.90 -20.93
C ASN A 162 -11.63 11.69 -19.90
N ARG A 163 -12.15 11.03 -18.89
CA ARG A 163 -12.80 11.63 -17.73
C ARG A 163 -12.13 11.13 -16.47
N PHE A 164 -11.80 12.04 -15.59
CA PHE A 164 -11.00 11.72 -14.41
C PHE A 164 -11.70 12.13 -13.13
N ALA A 165 -11.51 11.34 -12.11
CA ALA A 165 -11.96 11.66 -10.77
C ALA A 165 -10.82 11.39 -9.76
N PHE A 166 -10.84 12.10 -8.66
CA PHE A 166 -9.92 11.91 -7.55
C PHE A 166 -10.70 11.62 -6.27
N TYR A 167 -10.35 10.53 -5.60
CA TYR A 167 -10.90 10.20 -4.30
C TYR A 167 -9.88 10.46 -3.21
N GLY A 168 -10.04 11.58 -2.53
CA GLY A 168 -9.12 12.11 -1.53
C GLY A 168 -9.50 11.80 -0.08
N LEU A 169 -8.76 12.41 0.83
CA LEU A 169 -9.08 12.48 2.25
C LEU A 169 -9.83 13.78 2.57
N PRO A 170 -10.65 13.81 3.65
CA PRO A 170 -11.25 15.06 4.08
C PRO A 170 -10.18 16.06 4.52
N ALA A 171 -10.41 17.34 4.29
CA ALA A 171 -9.49 18.41 4.71
C ALA A 171 -9.18 18.35 6.22
N SER A 172 -10.18 17.95 7.03
CA SER A 172 -10.03 17.74 8.47
C SER A 172 -9.06 16.63 8.89
N SER A 173 -8.58 15.82 7.95
CA SER A 173 -7.60 14.76 8.26
C SER A 173 -6.22 15.32 8.66
N GLY A 174 -5.92 16.58 8.33
CA GLY A 174 -4.63 17.20 8.58
C GLY A 174 -3.46 16.56 7.82
N LYS A 175 -3.73 15.63 6.90
CA LYS A 175 -2.68 14.93 6.14
C LYS A 175 -2.24 15.76 4.94
N ARG A 176 -1.15 16.50 5.11
CA ARG A 176 -0.56 17.37 4.08
C ARG A 176 -0.29 16.62 2.77
N TRP A 177 0.35 15.46 2.81
CA TRP A 177 0.66 14.67 1.62
C TRP A 177 -0.57 14.31 0.78
N ALA A 178 -1.74 14.14 1.41
CA ALA A 178 -2.99 13.88 0.70
C ALA A 178 -3.52 15.14 0.00
N GLN A 179 -3.35 16.29 0.62
CA GLN A 179 -3.71 17.60 0.02
C GLN A 179 -2.80 17.91 -1.17
N GLU A 180 -1.51 17.61 -1.08
CA GLU A 180 -0.55 17.75 -2.19
C GLU A 180 -0.94 16.87 -3.39
N ARG A 181 -1.35 15.62 -3.15
CA ARG A 181 -1.85 14.73 -4.22
C ARG A 181 -3.13 15.27 -4.86
N GLU A 182 -4.08 15.78 -4.07
CA GLU A 182 -5.30 16.41 -4.60
C GLU A 182 -4.96 17.66 -5.43
N HIS A 183 -4.08 18.50 -4.93
CA HIS A 183 -3.62 19.70 -5.62
C HIS A 183 -2.96 19.35 -6.96
N ALA A 184 -2.06 18.38 -6.96
CA ALA A 184 -1.42 17.88 -8.18
C ALA A 184 -2.45 17.36 -9.20
N PHE A 185 -3.49 16.63 -8.77
CA PHE A 185 -4.56 16.18 -9.64
C PHE A 185 -5.30 17.35 -10.28
N ARG A 186 -5.68 18.37 -9.49
CA ARG A 186 -6.40 19.55 -9.99
C ARG A 186 -5.58 20.32 -11.03
N GLN A 187 -4.29 20.52 -10.76
CA GLN A 187 -3.38 21.17 -11.71
C GLN A 187 -3.25 20.34 -12.99
N LEU A 188 -3.13 19.02 -12.87
CA LEU A 188 -2.91 18.13 -14.00
C LEU A 188 -4.10 18.09 -14.94
N VAL A 189 -5.33 17.93 -14.43
CA VAL A 189 -6.54 17.93 -15.27
C VAL A 189 -6.76 19.30 -15.94
N GLN A 190 -6.42 20.39 -15.27
CA GLN A 190 -6.47 21.74 -15.85
C GLN A 190 -5.43 21.91 -16.95
N ARG A 191 -4.17 21.54 -16.71
CA ARG A 191 -3.06 21.61 -17.68
C ARG A 191 -3.37 20.81 -18.95
N GLU A 192 -3.87 19.61 -18.77
CA GLU A 192 -4.18 18.67 -19.85
C GLU A 192 -5.56 18.91 -20.50
N ARG A 193 -6.34 19.88 -20.00
CA ARG A 193 -7.68 20.24 -20.48
C ARG A 193 -8.71 19.10 -20.43
N TYR A 194 -8.62 18.24 -19.40
CA TYR A 194 -9.62 17.21 -19.15
C TYR A 194 -10.66 17.66 -18.12
N GLN A 195 -11.81 16.99 -18.15
CA GLN A 195 -12.78 17.11 -17.06
C GLN A 195 -12.30 16.29 -15.86
N GLY A 196 -12.25 16.91 -14.69
CA GLY A 196 -11.87 16.28 -13.45
C GLY A 196 -12.79 16.66 -12.30
N VAL A 197 -13.21 15.67 -11.51
CA VAL A 197 -14.00 15.89 -10.30
C VAL A 197 -13.24 15.34 -9.09
N VAL A 198 -13.40 16.00 -7.95
CA VAL A 198 -12.76 15.57 -6.69
C VAL A 198 -13.84 15.25 -5.68
N TYR A 199 -13.75 14.11 -5.06
CA TYR A 199 -14.52 13.73 -3.89
C TYR A 199 -13.59 13.60 -2.68
N GLN A 200 -13.74 14.49 -1.74
CA GLN A 200 -13.08 14.40 -0.44
C GLN A 200 -13.90 13.44 0.43
N GLY A 201 -13.38 12.24 0.62
CA GLY A 201 -14.03 11.23 1.43
C GLY A 201 -14.17 11.63 2.91
N MET A 202 -14.96 10.89 3.63
CA MET A 202 -15.10 11.07 5.09
C MET A 202 -13.99 10.34 5.85
N ASN A 203 -13.80 10.70 7.12
CA ASN A 203 -13.01 9.88 8.05
C ASN A 203 -13.70 8.53 8.26
N THR A 204 -12.91 7.46 8.21
CA THR A 204 -13.38 6.09 8.34
C THR A 204 -13.22 5.60 9.79
N ALA A 205 -13.91 6.24 10.72
CA ALA A 205 -14.05 5.75 12.07
C ALA A 205 -15.23 4.75 12.17
N PRO A 206 -15.21 3.80 13.10
CA PRO A 206 -16.29 2.81 13.24
C PRO A 206 -17.68 3.46 13.31
N GLU A 207 -17.79 4.59 14.00
CA GLU A 207 -19.06 5.32 14.23
C GLU A 207 -19.61 5.91 12.92
N ASN A 208 -18.74 6.25 11.99
CA ASN A 208 -19.09 6.92 10.73
C ASN A 208 -19.05 5.98 9.52
N TRP A 209 -18.65 4.74 9.70
CA TRP A 209 -18.36 3.82 8.61
C TRP A 209 -19.53 3.69 7.62
N GLN A 210 -20.73 3.37 8.11
CA GLN A 210 -21.90 3.18 7.24
C GLN A 210 -22.26 4.47 6.50
N HIS A 211 -22.22 5.60 7.19
CA HIS A 211 -22.51 6.89 6.57
C HIS A 211 -21.46 7.24 5.49
N ALA A 212 -20.18 7.01 5.77
CA ALA A 212 -19.11 7.24 4.81
C ALA A 212 -19.27 6.36 3.55
N GLN A 213 -19.67 5.09 3.72
CA GLN A 213 -19.93 4.17 2.62
C GLN A 213 -21.14 4.61 1.79
N ASN A 214 -22.22 5.06 2.41
CA ASN A 214 -23.41 5.54 1.70
C ASN A 214 -23.06 6.79 0.86
N ARG A 215 -22.36 7.77 1.44
CA ARG A 215 -21.93 8.97 0.72
C ARG A 215 -20.99 8.65 -0.45
N LEU A 216 -20.09 7.69 -0.27
CA LEU A 216 -19.23 7.21 -1.36
C LEU A 216 -20.07 6.55 -2.46
N ALA A 217 -21.04 5.73 -2.10
CA ALA A 217 -21.95 5.06 -3.04
C ALA A 217 -22.78 6.09 -3.86
N ASP A 218 -23.32 7.11 -3.20
CA ASP A 218 -24.06 8.18 -3.86
C ASP A 218 -23.17 8.89 -4.90
N TRP A 219 -21.94 9.24 -4.52
CA TRP A 219 -21.00 9.90 -5.43
C TRP A 219 -20.65 9.01 -6.62
N LEU A 220 -20.38 7.73 -6.42
CA LEU A 220 -20.03 6.79 -7.50
C LEU A 220 -21.14 6.67 -8.55
N GLN A 221 -22.41 6.76 -8.14
CA GLN A 221 -23.56 6.71 -9.05
C GLN A 221 -23.64 7.95 -9.95
N THR A 222 -23.11 9.09 -9.50
CA THR A 222 -23.10 10.33 -10.31
C THR A 222 -22.04 10.33 -11.41
N LEU A 223 -21.05 9.44 -11.34
CA LEU A 223 -19.94 9.42 -12.27
C LEU A 223 -20.36 8.86 -13.64
N PRO A 224 -20.01 9.54 -14.74
CA PRO A 224 -20.25 9.05 -16.09
C PRO A 224 -19.51 7.73 -16.35
N GLN A 225 -19.95 7.02 -17.39
CA GLN A 225 -19.21 5.86 -17.89
C GLN A 225 -17.81 6.25 -18.38
N GLN A 226 -16.89 5.31 -18.30
CA GLN A 226 -15.50 5.48 -18.71
C GLN A 226 -14.78 6.60 -17.91
N THR A 227 -15.07 6.68 -16.62
CA THR A 227 -14.34 7.56 -15.70
C THR A 227 -13.20 6.79 -15.04
N GLY A 228 -11.99 7.36 -15.09
CA GLY A 228 -10.83 6.88 -14.34
C GLY A 228 -10.73 7.56 -12.99
N ILE A 229 -10.67 6.79 -11.92
CA ILE A 229 -10.60 7.29 -10.56
C ILE A 229 -9.21 7.03 -10.00
N ILE A 230 -8.53 8.09 -9.61
CA ILE A 230 -7.27 8.02 -8.85
C ILE A 230 -7.64 8.12 -7.37
N ALA A 231 -7.41 7.07 -6.62
CA ALA A 231 -7.58 7.08 -5.18
C ALA A 231 -6.27 7.51 -4.50
N VAL A 232 -6.39 8.35 -3.48
CA VAL A 232 -5.23 8.94 -2.79
C VAL A 232 -4.30 7.90 -2.14
N THR A 233 -4.83 6.71 -1.80
CA THR A 233 -4.08 5.52 -1.32
C THR A 233 -4.78 4.24 -1.77
N ASP A 234 -4.08 3.11 -1.71
CA ASP A 234 -4.65 1.79 -1.95
C ASP A 234 -5.76 1.43 -0.94
N ALA A 235 -5.62 1.85 0.30
CA ALA A 235 -6.67 1.67 1.31
C ALA A 235 -7.98 2.36 0.89
N ARG A 236 -7.91 3.57 0.34
CA ARG A 236 -9.08 4.28 -0.21
C ARG A 236 -9.60 3.63 -1.49
N ALA A 237 -8.70 3.18 -2.37
CA ALA A 237 -9.10 2.43 -3.56
C ALA A 237 -9.87 1.16 -3.21
N ARG A 238 -9.47 0.45 -2.15
CA ARG A 238 -10.19 -0.73 -1.65
C ARG A 238 -11.62 -0.41 -1.22
N HIS A 239 -11.84 0.68 -0.46
CA HIS A 239 -13.19 1.11 -0.08
C HIS A 239 -14.05 1.41 -1.31
N LEU A 240 -13.46 2.04 -2.32
CA LEU A 240 -14.12 2.36 -3.58
C LEU A 240 -14.50 1.08 -4.34
N LEU A 241 -13.61 0.10 -4.44
CA LEU A 241 -13.90 -1.19 -5.08
C LEU A 241 -15.01 -1.96 -4.36
N GLN A 242 -15.04 -1.94 -3.02
CA GLN A 242 -16.13 -2.54 -2.23
C GLN A 242 -17.48 -1.86 -2.51
N ALA A 243 -17.50 -0.52 -2.59
CA ALA A 243 -18.71 0.22 -2.93
C ALA A 243 -19.19 -0.08 -4.36
N CYS A 244 -18.28 -0.16 -5.33
CA CYS A 244 -18.58 -0.56 -6.69
C CYS A 244 -19.19 -1.98 -6.75
N GLU A 245 -18.63 -2.92 -5.99
CA GLU A 245 -19.14 -4.28 -5.90
C GLU A 245 -20.57 -4.32 -5.36
N TYR A 246 -20.83 -3.62 -4.24
CA TYR A 246 -22.15 -3.52 -3.63
C TYR A 246 -23.18 -2.93 -4.61
N LEU A 247 -22.81 -1.87 -5.33
CA LEU A 247 -23.65 -1.20 -6.31
C LEU A 247 -23.71 -1.92 -7.68
N LYS A 248 -22.99 -3.03 -7.84
CA LYS A 248 -22.84 -3.74 -9.11
C LYS A 248 -22.32 -2.83 -10.25
N ILE A 249 -21.47 -1.87 -9.92
CA ILE A 249 -20.82 -1.00 -10.89
C ILE A 249 -19.66 -1.77 -11.54
N PRO A 250 -19.65 -1.95 -12.86
CA PRO A 250 -18.57 -2.62 -13.55
C PRO A 250 -17.22 -1.90 -13.41
N VAL A 251 -16.20 -2.60 -12.91
CA VAL A 251 -14.81 -2.16 -12.87
C VAL A 251 -13.97 -3.17 -13.66
N PRO A 252 -13.26 -2.75 -14.70
CA PRO A 252 -12.96 -1.36 -15.09
C PRO A 252 -13.90 -0.75 -16.13
N GLU A 253 -14.95 -1.43 -16.60
CA GLU A 253 -15.71 -1.05 -17.80
C GLU A 253 -16.48 0.27 -17.64
N LYS A 254 -17.10 0.49 -16.49
CA LYS A 254 -17.76 1.77 -16.18
C LYS A 254 -16.82 2.73 -15.49
N LEU A 255 -16.12 2.24 -14.45
CA LEU A 255 -15.17 3.02 -13.65
C LEU A 255 -13.84 2.27 -13.57
N SER A 256 -12.77 2.86 -14.06
CA SER A 256 -11.40 2.35 -13.87
C SER A 256 -10.81 2.94 -12.59
N VAL A 257 -10.15 2.12 -11.78
CA VAL A 257 -9.64 2.54 -10.46
C VAL A 257 -8.14 2.26 -10.35
N ILE A 258 -7.39 3.27 -9.94
CA ILE A 258 -5.98 3.14 -9.61
C ILE A 258 -5.71 3.73 -8.22
N GLY A 259 -4.93 3.02 -7.41
CA GLY A 259 -4.45 3.47 -6.12
C GLY A 259 -3.00 3.94 -6.15
N ILE A 260 -2.48 4.25 -4.98
CA ILE A 260 -1.10 4.60 -4.71
C ILE A 260 -0.69 3.83 -3.46
N ASP A 261 0.50 3.29 -3.41
CA ASP A 261 1.27 2.60 -2.37
C ASP A 261 1.73 1.20 -2.79
N ASN A 262 1.02 0.54 -3.70
CA ASN A 262 1.17 -0.87 -4.06
C ASN A 262 1.15 -1.78 -2.83
N GLU A 263 0.16 -1.56 -1.96
CA GLU A 263 0.01 -2.33 -0.73
C GLU A 263 -0.43 -3.77 -1.03
N GLU A 264 0.37 -4.72 -0.56
CA GLU A 264 0.13 -6.14 -0.84
C GLU A 264 -1.19 -6.64 -0.24
N LEU A 265 -1.56 -6.15 0.94
CA LEU A 265 -2.79 -6.54 1.63
C LEU A 265 -4.04 -6.30 0.77
N THR A 266 -4.06 -5.28 -0.07
CA THR A 266 -5.19 -5.00 -0.96
C THR A 266 -5.42 -6.10 -1.99
N ARG A 267 -4.38 -6.87 -2.37
CA ARG A 267 -4.51 -8.02 -3.29
C ARG A 267 -5.38 -9.13 -2.71
N TYR A 268 -5.32 -9.31 -1.39
CA TYR A 268 -6.07 -10.37 -0.70
C TYR A 268 -7.49 -9.93 -0.30
N LEU A 269 -7.69 -8.64 -0.09
CA LEU A 269 -8.96 -8.10 0.43
C LEU A 269 -9.88 -7.54 -0.66
N SER A 270 -9.44 -7.46 -1.92
CA SER A 270 -10.24 -6.96 -3.03
C SER A 270 -10.50 -8.06 -4.05
N ARG A 271 -11.76 -8.20 -4.51
CA ARG A 271 -12.10 -9.17 -5.56
C ARG A 271 -11.56 -8.76 -6.93
N VAL A 272 -11.50 -7.46 -7.18
CA VAL A 272 -10.87 -6.92 -8.38
C VAL A 272 -9.44 -6.53 -8.03
N ALA A 273 -8.45 -7.12 -8.71
CA ALA A 273 -7.05 -6.82 -8.47
C ALA A 273 -6.77 -5.34 -8.79
N LEU A 274 -6.35 -4.58 -7.76
CA LEU A 274 -6.14 -3.14 -7.83
C LEU A 274 -4.84 -2.79 -8.54
N SER A 275 -4.92 -1.97 -9.58
CA SER A 275 -3.78 -1.26 -10.17
C SER A 275 -3.30 -0.17 -9.21
N SER A 276 -2.00 -0.01 -9.07
CA SER A 276 -1.44 0.93 -8.11
C SER A 276 -0.10 1.51 -8.57
N VAL A 277 0.19 2.72 -8.15
CA VAL A 277 1.51 3.35 -8.33
C VAL A 277 2.39 2.97 -7.16
N ALA A 278 3.50 2.29 -7.44
CA ALA A 278 4.48 1.94 -6.41
C ALA A 278 5.35 3.17 -6.09
N GLN A 279 5.43 3.51 -4.81
CA GLN A 279 6.28 4.58 -4.31
C GLN A 279 7.75 4.13 -4.20
N GLY A 280 8.68 5.09 -4.26
CA GLY A 280 10.11 4.84 -4.06
C GLY A 280 10.54 4.78 -2.58
N THR A 281 9.71 4.24 -1.70
CA THR A 281 9.88 4.29 -0.24
C THR A 281 11.17 3.63 0.25
N ARG A 282 11.54 2.47 -0.29
CA ARG A 282 12.84 1.83 0.04
C ARG A 282 14.02 2.71 -0.37
N GLN A 283 13.95 3.30 -1.57
CA GLN A 283 14.97 4.24 -2.03
C GLN A 283 15.06 5.47 -1.11
N MET A 284 13.93 5.95 -0.57
CA MET A 284 13.92 7.04 0.41
C MET A 284 14.69 6.66 1.67
N GLY A 285 14.42 5.50 2.25
CA GLY A 285 15.13 4.98 3.42
C GLY A 285 16.64 4.84 3.18
N TYR A 286 17.00 4.26 2.03
CA TYR A 286 18.39 4.13 1.61
C TYR A 286 19.11 5.50 1.53
N GLN A 287 18.46 6.48 0.87
CA GLN A 287 19.02 7.83 0.74
C GLN A 287 19.08 8.56 2.08
N ALA A 288 18.08 8.36 2.95
CA ALA A 288 18.06 8.95 4.29
C ALA A 288 19.23 8.43 5.14
N ALA A 289 19.45 7.12 5.16
CA ALA A 289 20.58 6.52 5.87
C ALA A 289 21.93 6.99 5.31
N LYS A 290 22.07 7.00 3.99
CA LYS A 290 23.27 7.51 3.31
C LYS A 290 23.57 8.96 3.66
N LEU A 291 22.52 9.79 3.71
CA LEU A 291 22.67 11.21 4.05
C LEU A 291 23.05 11.39 5.52
N LEU A 292 22.38 10.66 6.43
CA LEU A 292 22.70 10.70 7.85
C LEU A 292 24.15 10.25 8.11
N HIS A 293 24.62 9.19 7.45
CA HIS A 293 26.00 8.71 7.58
C HIS A 293 27.01 9.82 7.25
N ARG A 294 26.81 10.55 6.16
CA ARG A 294 27.67 11.67 5.77
C ARG A 294 27.65 12.82 6.81
N LEU A 295 26.50 13.05 7.46
CA LEU A 295 26.38 14.05 8.52
C LEU A 295 27.13 13.62 9.79
N LEU A 296 27.07 12.35 10.15
CA LEU A 296 27.81 11.77 11.29
C LEU A 296 29.30 11.82 11.08
N ASP A 297 29.77 11.65 9.84
CA ASP A 297 31.17 11.84 9.44
C ASP A 297 31.59 13.31 9.39
N LYS A 298 30.71 14.23 9.82
CA LYS A 298 30.96 15.67 9.83
C LYS A 298 31.31 16.25 8.46
N GLN A 299 30.79 15.64 7.37
CA GLN A 299 30.97 16.21 6.05
C GLN A 299 30.15 17.51 5.94
N PRO A 300 30.76 18.62 5.51
CA PRO A 300 30.05 19.88 5.33
C PRO A 300 29.07 19.72 4.14
N LEU A 301 27.77 19.72 4.43
CA LEU A 301 26.73 19.57 3.42
C LEU A 301 25.76 20.75 3.52
N PRO A 302 25.44 21.40 2.39
CA PRO A 302 24.31 22.31 2.36
C PRO A 302 23.03 21.53 2.66
N LEU A 303 22.02 22.22 3.14
CA LEU A 303 20.71 21.61 3.42
C LEU A 303 20.19 20.88 2.18
N GLN A 304 20.02 19.55 2.29
CA GLN A 304 19.59 18.70 1.20
C GLN A 304 18.08 18.50 1.23
N ARG A 305 17.44 18.57 0.08
CA ARG A 305 16.02 18.23 -0.15
C ARG A 305 15.95 17.34 -1.38
N ILE A 306 15.81 16.04 -1.18
CA ILE A 306 15.88 15.03 -2.23
C ILE A 306 14.45 14.54 -2.53
N LEU A 307 13.99 14.75 -3.76
CA LEU A 307 12.74 14.18 -4.24
C LEU A 307 12.99 12.79 -4.80
N VAL A 308 12.23 11.81 -4.33
CA VAL A 308 12.26 10.44 -4.82
C VAL A 308 11.04 10.20 -5.70
N PRO A 309 11.24 9.92 -6.99
CA PRO A 309 10.15 9.68 -7.92
C PRO A 309 9.42 8.36 -7.65
N PRO A 310 8.21 8.16 -8.21
CA PRO A 310 7.56 6.87 -8.21
C PRO A 310 8.41 5.82 -8.94
N MET A 311 8.29 4.56 -8.51
CA MET A 311 9.01 3.45 -9.14
C MET A 311 8.37 3.05 -10.47
N LYS A 312 7.12 2.60 -10.40
CA LYS A 312 6.35 2.14 -11.57
C LYS A 312 4.86 2.04 -11.25
N VAL A 313 4.05 2.04 -12.30
CA VAL A 313 2.65 1.62 -12.21
C VAL A 313 2.58 0.10 -12.29
N ILE A 314 1.96 -0.53 -11.30
CA ILE A 314 1.65 -1.95 -11.32
C ILE A 314 0.23 -2.09 -11.86
N ALA A 315 0.15 -2.27 -13.17
CA ALA A 315 -1.13 -2.46 -13.85
C ALA A 315 -1.75 -3.80 -13.47
N ARG A 316 -3.00 -3.76 -13.04
CA ARG A 316 -3.82 -4.91 -12.72
C ARG A 316 -5.22 -4.73 -13.31
N ARG A 317 -6.15 -5.55 -12.87
CA ARG A 317 -7.50 -5.67 -13.42
C ARG A 317 -8.35 -4.40 -13.33
N SER A 318 -8.21 -3.62 -12.28
CA SER A 318 -9.03 -2.43 -12.03
C SER A 318 -8.83 -1.30 -13.06
N THR A 319 -7.79 -1.38 -13.89
CA THR A 319 -7.53 -0.49 -15.03
C THR A 319 -7.33 -1.23 -16.36
N ASP A 320 -7.64 -2.52 -16.44
CA ASP A 320 -7.62 -3.27 -17.70
C ASP A 320 -8.87 -2.91 -18.55
N PHE A 321 -8.97 -1.63 -18.81
CA PHE A 321 -10.08 -1.03 -19.54
C PHE A 321 -9.95 -1.36 -21.03
N ARG A 322 -11.03 -1.92 -21.56
CA ARG A 322 -11.28 -1.99 -23.01
C ARG A 322 -12.43 -1.05 -23.31
N SER A 323 -12.27 -0.22 -24.31
CA SER A 323 -13.33 0.75 -24.70
C SER A 323 -14.53 0.02 -25.25
N LEU A 324 -15.33 -0.58 -24.38
CA LEU A 324 -16.62 -1.20 -24.72
C LEU A 324 -17.71 -0.10 -24.72
N ARG A 325 -18.60 -0.17 -25.70
CA ARG A 325 -19.70 0.81 -25.88
C ARG A 325 -21.06 0.22 -25.57
N ASP A 326 -21.22 -1.08 -25.80
CA ASP A 326 -22.49 -1.76 -25.63
C ASP A 326 -22.79 -2.07 -24.16
N PRO A 327 -23.86 -1.49 -23.56
CA PRO A 327 -24.18 -1.71 -22.15
C PRO A 327 -24.42 -3.17 -21.78
N ALA A 328 -25.01 -3.96 -22.70
CA ALA A 328 -25.25 -5.38 -22.44
C ALA A 328 -23.94 -6.18 -22.43
N VAL A 329 -22.99 -5.83 -23.30
CA VAL A 329 -21.65 -6.45 -23.31
C VAL A 329 -20.88 -6.07 -22.05
N ILE A 330 -20.94 -4.80 -21.61
CA ILE A 330 -20.32 -4.33 -20.36
C ILE A 330 -20.86 -5.12 -19.16
N GLN A 331 -22.18 -5.29 -19.07
CA GLN A 331 -22.82 -6.08 -18.00
C GLN A 331 -22.45 -7.57 -18.08
N ALA A 332 -22.40 -8.15 -19.28
CA ALA A 332 -21.98 -9.53 -19.49
C ALA A 332 -20.53 -9.75 -19.05
N MET A 333 -19.61 -8.86 -19.42
CA MET A 333 -18.22 -8.89 -18.98
C MET A 333 -18.10 -8.82 -17.46
N HIS A 334 -18.83 -7.89 -16.83
CA HIS A 334 -18.89 -7.79 -15.39
C HIS A 334 -19.40 -9.09 -14.73
N TYR A 335 -20.53 -9.63 -15.21
CA TYR A 335 -21.08 -10.88 -14.70
C TYR A 335 -20.09 -12.06 -14.84
N ILE A 336 -19.43 -12.18 -15.99
CA ILE A 336 -18.42 -13.22 -16.24
C ILE A 336 -17.27 -13.09 -15.25
N ARG A 337 -16.70 -11.93 -15.09
CA ARG A 337 -15.56 -11.69 -14.18
C ARG A 337 -15.86 -12.08 -12.73
N PHE A 338 -17.07 -11.78 -12.25
CA PHE A 338 -17.47 -12.13 -10.88
C PHE A 338 -17.82 -13.60 -10.67
N ASN A 339 -18.22 -14.31 -11.74
CA ASN A 339 -18.80 -15.63 -11.58
C ASN A 339 -18.05 -16.73 -12.33
N ALA A 340 -17.09 -16.43 -13.20
CA ALA A 340 -16.38 -17.43 -13.99
C ALA A 340 -15.84 -18.59 -13.13
N CYS A 341 -15.20 -18.28 -12.03
CA CYS A 341 -14.63 -19.28 -11.11
C CYS A 341 -15.69 -20.08 -10.32
N LYS A 342 -16.96 -19.69 -10.36
CA LYS A 342 -18.07 -20.47 -9.80
C LYS A 342 -18.58 -21.57 -10.73
N GLY A 343 -17.91 -21.79 -11.86
CA GLY A 343 -18.28 -22.82 -12.83
C GLY A 343 -19.46 -22.46 -13.73
N ILE A 344 -19.73 -21.16 -13.92
CA ILE A 344 -20.82 -20.71 -14.79
C ILE A 344 -20.66 -21.18 -16.25
N LYS A 345 -21.81 -21.34 -16.92
CA LYS A 345 -21.92 -21.59 -18.34
C LYS A 345 -22.48 -20.37 -19.06
N VAL A 346 -22.49 -20.40 -20.40
CA VAL A 346 -23.01 -19.31 -21.25
C VAL A 346 -24.45 -18.98 -20.91
N GLU A 347 -25.26 -19.99 -20.66
CA GLU A 347 -26.69 -19.86 -20.35
C GLU A 347 -26.94 -18.94 -19.16
N GLN A 348 -26.15 -19.07 -18.11
CA GLN A 348 -26.27 -18.22 -16.92
C GLN A 348 -25.88 -16.75 -17.19
N VAL A 349 -24.98 -16.52 -18.14
CA VAL A 349 -24.68 -15.15 -18.59
C VAL A 349 -25.86 -14.57 -19.36
N LEU A 350 -26.49 -15.38 -20.25
CA LEU A 350 -27.66 -14.97 -21.01
C LEU A 350 -28.85 -14.63 -20.11
N ASP A 351 -29.11 -15.49 -19.13
CA ASP A 351 -30.16 -15.27 -18.12
C ASP A 351 -29.94 -13.99 -17.30
N ALA A 352 -28.70 -13.75 -16.90
CA ALA A 352 -28.36 -12.55 -16.12
C ALA A 352 -28.52 -11.24 -16.91
N ILE A 353 -28.32 -11.30 -18.23
CA ILE A 353 -28.42 -10.10 -19.10
C ILE A 353 -29.83 -9.97 -19.70
N GLY A 354 -30.62 -11.06 -19.78
CA GLY A 354 -31.95 -11.02 -20.31
C GLY A 354 -32.03 -10.91 -21.85
N LEU A 355 -30.99 -11.38 -22.56
CA LEU A 355 -30.92 -11.37 -24.02
C LEU A 355 -30.84 -12.79 -24.59
N SER A 356 -31.39 -12.97 -25.81
CA SER A 356 -31.23 -14.23 -26.52
C SER A 356 -29.77 -14.52 -26.87
N ARG A 357 -29.42 -15.81 -26.96
CA ARG A 357 -28.07 -16.28 -27.25
C ARG A 357 -27.48 -15.64 -28.52
N SER A 358 -28.24 -15.67 -29.62
CA SER A 358 -27.79 -15.11 -30.89
C SER A 358 -27.54 -13.61 -30.82
N ASN A 359 -28.36 -12.87 -30.08
CA ASN A 359 -28.24 -11.43 -29.92
C ASN A 359 -26.98 -11.08 -29.07
N LEU A 360 -26.84 -11.66 -27.87
CA LEU A 360 -25.73 -11.34 -27.01
C LEU A 360 -24.39 -11.84 -27.56
N GLU A 361 -24.31 -13.05 -28.12
CA GLU A 361 -23.08 -13.58 -28.73
C GLU A 361 -22.61 -12.74 -29.91
N LYS A 362 -23.51 -12.24 -30.75
CA LYS A 362 -23.15 -11.33 -31.84
C LYS A 362 -22.57 -10.04 -31.31
N ARG A 363 -23.31 -9.35 -30.45
CA ARG A 363 -22.88 -8.08 -29.85
C ARG A 363 -21.55 -8.22 -29.08
N PHE A 364 -21.41 -9.32 -28.34
CA PHE A 364 -20.21 -9.62 -27.57
C PHE A 364 -18.99 -9.84 -28.48
N ARG A 365 -19.17 -10.54 -29.59
CA ARG A 365 -18.11 -10.77 -30.58
C ARG A 365 -17.75 -9.48 -31.33
N ASP A 366 -18.76 -8.70 -31.72
CA ASP A 366 -18.54 -7.43 -32.43
C ASP A 366 -17.71 -6.43 -31.56
N GLU A 367 -17.95 -6.40 -30.25
CA GLU A 367 -17.26 -5.50 -29.32
C GLU A 367 -15.92 -6.05 -28.82
N THR A 368 -15.83 -7.35 -28.54
CA THR A 368 -14.65 -7.94 -27.85
C THR A 368 -13.74 -8.74 -28.77
N GLY A 369 -14.22 -9.14 -29.93
CA GLY A 369 -13.56 -10.09 -30.82
C GLY A 369 -13.63 -11.56 -30.35
N ASP A 370 -14.22 -11.82 -29.19
CA ASP A 370 -14.26 -13.13 -28.51
C ASP A 370 -15.69 -13.66 -28.35
N THR A 371 -15.83 -14.95 -28.07
CA THR A 371 -17.09 -15.53 -27.61
C THR A 371 -17.24 -15.43 -26.10
N ILE A 372 -18.48 -15.45 -25.60
CA ILE A 372 -18.78 -15.48 -24.16
C ILE A 372 -18.07 -16.69 -23.50
N HIS A 373 -18.10 -17.85 -24.13
CA HIS A 373 -17.42 -19.06 -23.65
C HIS A 373 -15.91 -18.86 -23.54
N ALA A 374 -15.26 -18.31 -24.55
CA ALA A 374 -13.83 -18.04 -24.54
C ALA A 374 -13.47 -17.07 -23.42
N MET A 375 -14.32 -16.06 -23.18
CA MET A 375 -14.10 -15.10 -22.10
C MET A 375 -14.22 -15.74 -20.72
N ILE A 376 -15.22 -16.61 -20.47
CA ILE A 376 -15.32 -17.36 -19.19
C ILE A 376 -14.04 -18.17 -18.95
N HIS A 377 -13.53 -18.84 -19.98
CA HIS A 377 -12.29 -19.61 -19.87
C HIS A 377 -11.06 -18.73 -19.59
N ARG A 378 -10.97 -17.59 -20.26
CA ARG A 378 -9.87 -16.63 -20.04
C ARG A 378 -9.85 -16.16 -18.59
N GLU A 379 -10.99 -15.80 -18.04
CA GLU A 379 -11.12 -15.34 -16.66
C GLU A 379 -10.70 -16.41 -15.64
N LYS A 380 -11.06 -17.66 -15.85
CA LYS A 380 -10.61 -18.79 -15.03
C LYS A 380 -9.10 -18.98 -15.10
N LEU A 381 -8.53 -18.90 -16.30
CA LEU A 381 -7.09 -19.06 -16.51
C LEU A 381 -6.28 -17.93 -15.90
N GLU A 382 -6.73 -16.67 -16.03
CA GLU A 382 -6.08 -15.53 -15.41
C GLU A 382 -6.08 -15.64 -13.89
N LYS A 383 -7.20 -16.06 -13.30
CA LYS A 383 -7.27 -16.29 -11.85
C LYS A 383 -6.35 -17.43 -11.40
N ALA A 384 -6.30 -18.51 -12.15
CA ALA A 384 -5.39 -19.61 -11.87
C ALA A 384 -3.91 -19.18 -11.95
N ARG A 385 -3.56 -18.40 -12.96
CA ARG A 385 -2.22 -17.84 -13.15
C ARG A 385 -1.81 -16.95 -11.98
N GLU A 386 -2.72 -16.08 -11.54
CA GLU A 386 -2.52 -15.21 -10.38
C GLU A 386 -2.26 -16.04 -9.11
N LEU A 387 -3.10 -17.03 -8.83
CA LEU A 387 -2.96 -17.89 -7.64
C LEU A 387 -1.70 -18.76 -7.67
N LEU A 388 -1.29 -19.24 -8.83
CA LEU A 388 -0.05 -19.99 -9.00
C LEU A 388 1.19 -19.14 -8.69
N ALA A 389 1.18 -17.86 -9.06
CA ALA A 389 2.29 -16.96 -8.84
C ALA A 389 2.35 -16.39 -7.42
N SER A 390 1.20 -16.24 -6.75
CA SER A 390 1.09 -15.44 -5.51
C SER A 390 0.62 -16.21 -4.27
N SER A 391 0.42 -17.53 -4.36
CA SER A 391 -0.07 -18.31 -3.22
C SER A 391 0.65 -19.65 -3.04
N SER A 392 0.63 -20.15 -1.81
CA SER A 392 1.10 -21.49 -1.45
C SER A 392 0.05 -22.59 -1.61
N LEU A 393 -1.17 -22.26 -2.09
CA LEU A 393 -2.25 -23.22 -2.33
C LEU A 393 -1.78 -24.37 -3.23
N ASN A 394 -2.19 -25.59 -2.95
CA ASN A 394 -1.86 -26.69 -3.84
C ASN A 394 -2.61 -26.57 -5.19
N ILE A 395 -2.06 -27.21 -6.23
CA ILE A 395 -2.59 -27.06 -7.60
C ILE A 395 -4.03 -27.60 -7.71
N ASN A 396 -4.39 -28.59 -6.92
CA ASN A 396 -5.75 -29.12 -6.90
C ASN A 396 -6.74 -28.11 -6.30
N GLU A 397 -6.36 -27.46 -5.20
CA GLU A 397 -7.16 -26.36 -4.62
C GLU A 397 -7.36 -25.23 -5.61
N ILE A 398 -6.30 -24.80 -6.29
CA ILE A 398 -6.40 -23.77 -7.34
C ILE A 398 -7.34 -24.19 -8.45
N SER A 399 -7.25 -25.45 -8.91
CA SER A 399 -8.15 -25.99 -9.92
C SER A 399 -9.61 -25.87 -9.49
N GLN A 400 -9.92 -26.28 -8.26
CA GLN A 400 -11.27 -26.20 -7.68
C GLN A 400 -11.74 -24.75 -7.51
N MET A 401 -10.90 -23.89 -6.94
CA MET A 401 -11.21 -22.46 -6.74
C MET A 401 -11.46 -21.72 -8.05
N CYS A 402 -10.83 -22.14 -9.15
CA CYS A 402 -11.06 -21.58 -10.48
C CYS A 402 -12.23 -22.25 -11.22
N GLY A 403 -12.97 -23.15 -10.56
CA GLY A 403 -14.17 -23.77 -11.10
C GLY A 403 -13.90 -24.73 -12.25
N TYR A 404 -12.78 -25.45 -12.23
CA TYR A 404 -12.50 -26.52 -13.19
C TYR A 404 -13.12 -27.85 -12.73
N PRO A 405 -13.68 -28.64 -13.65
CA PRO A 405 -14.38 -29.88 -13.31
C PRO A 405 -13.44 -30.99 -12.84
N SER A 406 -12.16 -30.96 -13.24
CA SER A 406 -11.13 -31.89 -12.79
C SER A 406 -9.75 -31.29 -12.92
N LEU A 407 -8.82 -31.81 -12.11
CA LEU A 407 -7.41 -31.43 -12.15
C LEU A 407 -6.76 -31.73 -13.50
N GLN A 408 -7.10 -32.85 -14.12
CA GLN A 408 -6.58 -33.25 -15.42
C GLN A 408 -7.03 -32.26 -16.53
N TYR A 409 -8.28 -31.87 -16.51
CA TYR A 409 -8.80 -30.87 -17.45
C TYR A 409 -8.11 -29.51 -17.25
N PHE A 410 -7.91 -29.10 -16.00
CA PHE A 410 -7.16 -27.87 -15.67
C PHE A 410 -5.74 -27.91 -16.26
N TYR A 411 -4.98 -28.99 -16.03
CA TYR A 411 -3.62 -29.15 -16.59
C TYR A 411 -3.62 -29.05 -18.12
N SER A 412 -4.57 -29.71 -18.78
CA SER A 412 -4.66 -29.69 -20.24
C SER A 412 -4.93 -28.27 -20.79
N VAL A 413 -5.90 -27.57 -20.20
CA VAL A 413 -6.29 -26.21 -20.63
C VAL A 413 -5.17 -25.21 -20.33
N PHE A 414 -4.57 -25.29 -19.13
CA PHE A 414 -3.49 -24.40 -18.74
C PHE A 414 -2.26 -24.57 -19.62
N LYS A 415 -1.82 -25.81 -19.87
CA LYS A 415 -0.69 -26.10 -20.76
C LYS A 415 -0.94 -25.63 -22.18
N LYS A 416 -2.16 -25.79 -22.68
CA LYS A 416 -2.53 -25.29 -24.02
C LYS A 416 -2.44 -23.76 -24.12
N SER A 417 -2.78 -23.04 -23.04
CA SER A 417 -2.85 -21.58 -23.04
C SER A 417 -1.51 -20.90 -22.75
N TYR A 418 -0.65 -21.51 -21.90
CA TYR A 418 0.60 -20.91 -21.44
C TYR A 418 1.85 -21.70 -21.86
N ALA A 419 1.72 -22.73 -22.66
CA ALA A 419 2.81 -23.63 -23.12
C ALA A 419 3.62 -24.27 -21.96
N SER A 420 3.13 -24.19 -20.74
CA SER A 420 3.73 -24.74 -19.51
C SER A 420 2.67 -25.36 -18.62
N THR A 421 3.05 -26.36 -17.81
CA THR A 421 2.14 -26.92 -16.82
C THR A 421 1.95 -25.96 -15.64
N PRO A 422 0.85 -26.05 -14.87
CA PRO A 422 0.67 -25.25 -13.66
C PRO A 422 1.83 -25.36 -12.66
N LYS A 423 2.47 -26.55 -12.58
CA LYS A 423 3.61 -26.79 -11.70
C LYS A 423 4.87 -26.06 -12.19
N GLU A 424 5.19 -26.18 -13.46
CA GLU A 424 6.31 -25.46 -14.09
C GLU A 424 6.11 -23.95 -14.00
N TYR A 425 4.89 -23.48 -14.28
CA TYR A 425 4.55 -22.07 -14.17
C TYR A 425 4.82 -21.51 -12.77
N ARG A 426 4.41 -22.23 -11.72
CA ARG A 426 4.70 -21.86 -10.32
C ARG A 426 6.18 -21.82 -10.03
N GLN A 427 6.96 -22.79 -10.52
CA GLN A 427 8.41 -22.83 -10.30
C GLN A 427 9.14 -21.63 -10.91
N HIS A 428 8.66 -21.12 -12.05
CA HIS A 428 9.28 -20.00 -12.75
C HIS A 428 8.75 -18.63 -12.34
N HIS A 429 7.54 -18.53 -11.82
CA HIS A 429 6.86 -17.26 -11.55
C HIS A 429 6.35 -17.14 -10.11
N GLY A 430 6.47 -18.17 -9.31
CA GLY A 430 6.16 -18.10 -7.88
C GLY A 430 7.16 -17.13 -7.23
N GLU A 431 6.66 -16.05 -6.63
CA GLU A 431 7.46 -15.26 -5.70
C GLU A 431 7.94 -16.22 -4.63
N SER A 432 9.25 -16.26 -4.38
CA SER A 432 9.82 -17.07 -3.29
C SER A 432 9.14 -16.65 -1.99
N LEU A 433 8.15 -17.45 -1.58
CA LEU A 433 7.53 -17.36 -0.26
C LEU A 433 8.47 -18.08 0.74
N MET A 434 9.74 -17.59 0.84
CA MET A 434 10.66 -17.94 1.93
C MET A 434 10.99 -16.68 2.73
#